data_73bb099ce18cfe2f5067273797b8273f
#
_entry.id   73bb099ce18cfe2f5067273797b8273f
#
_cell.length_a   1.000
_cell.length_b   1.000
_cell.length_c   1.000
_cell.angle_alpha   90.00
_cell.angle_beta   90.00
_cell.angle_gamma   90.00
#
_symmetry.space_group_name_H-M   'P 1'
#
loop_
_entity.id
_entity.type
_entity.pdbx_description
1 polymer ?
#
loop_
_entity_poly.entity_id
_entity_poly.type
_entity_poly.pdbx_seq_one_letter_code
_entity_poly.pdbx_strand_id
1 'polypeptide(L)'
;DSTGLPHILEHSVLEGSEKFPVKDPFVELVKGSLNTFLNAMTYPDKTVYPVASCNDKDFQNLMDVYLDGVFHPSIYREPKIFLQEGWHYELEGPEDELTINGVVYNEMKGAFSSPESVLDRYTRAVLFPDTCYGFESGGDPARIPDLTYEQFVAFHRNYYHPANSYIYLYGDMDMAEKLTWLDKEYLSAYDRQDWKADSRIRMQNAFEKPVEEEITYSVTQEEGTEKRTYLSLNTVVGTDLDPVLYVAFQIL
;
A
#
# COMPACT_ATOMS: atom_id res chain seq x y z
N ASP A 1 3.22 11.99 -1.01
CA ASP A 1 4.19 12.05 -2.10
C ASP A 1 4.14 10.74 -2.89
N SER A 2 4.79 10.69 -4.04
CA SER A 2 4.79 9.51 -4.91
C SER A 2 6.06 8.64 -4.75
N THR A 3 6.69 8.63 -3.58
CA THR A 3 7.88 7.80 -3.31
C THR A 3 7.55 6.32 -3.08
N GLY A 4 6.26 5.95 -3.03
CA GLY A 4 5.83 4.58 -2.76
C GLY A 4 6.08 4.11 -1.33
N LEU A 5 6.37 5.02 -0.39
CA LEU A 5 6.70 4.68 0.99
C LEU A 5 5.66 3.75 1.64
N PRO A 6 4.33 4.01 1.56
CA PRO A 6 3.34 3.10 2.14
C PRO A 6 3.35 1.70 1.51
N HIS A 7 3.60 1.59 0.20
CA HIS A 7 3.65 0.33 -0.53
C HIS A 7 4.91 -0.47 -0.18
N ILE A 8 6.07 0.20 -0.13
CA ILE A 8 7.32 -0.43 0.31
C ILE A 8 7.19 -0.93 1.76
N LEU A 9 6.50 -0.17 2.64
CA LEU A 9 6.21 -0.63 3.99
C LEU A 9 5.26 -1.82 4.03
N GLU A 10 4.24 -1.84 3.18
CA GLU A 10 3.31 -2.96 3.05
C GLU A 10 4.07 -4.28 2.85
N HIS A 11 4.96 -4.32 1.87
CA HIS A 11 5.83 -5.47 1.62
C HIS A 11 6.76 -5.75 2.81
N SER A 12 7.46 -4.72 3.26
CA SER A 12 8.56 -4.85 4.23
C SER A 12 8.14 -5.34 5.62
N VAL A 13 6.93 -5.02 6.09
CA VAL A 13 6.45 -5.49 7.40
C VAL A 13 6.17 -6.99 7.41
N LEU A 14 5.99 -7.59 6.24
CA LEU A 14 5.77 -9.03 6.08
C LEU A 14 7.08 -9.82 5.86
N GLU A 15 8.24 -9.14 5.83
CA GLU A 15 9.57 -9.77 5.64
C GLU A 15 10.23 -10.24 6.94
N GLY A 16 9.45 -10.40 8.00
CA GLY A 16 9.88 -10.89 9.31
C GLY A 16 9.56 -9.91 10.43
N SER A 17 9.45 -10.48 11.63
CA SER A 17 8.99 -9.75 12.80
C SER A 17 9.68 -10.23 14.10
N GLU A 18 9.28 -9.68 15.23
CA GLU A 18 9.90 -9.99 16.52
C GLU A 18 9.66 -11.44 16.93
N LYS A 19 8.43 -11.95 16.83
CA LYS A 19 8.06 -13.33 17.12
C LYS A 19 8.46 -14.29 16.00
N PHE A 20 8.45 -13.80 14.75
CA PHE A 20 8.70 -14.60 13.55
C PHE A 20 9.90 -14.03 12.75
N PRO A 21 11.14 -14.18 13.29
CA PRO A 21 12.35 -13.62 12.69
C PRO A 21 12.89 -14.49 11.54
N VAL A 22 11.98 -14.93 10.67
CA VAL A 22 12.31 -15.70 9.46
C VAL A 22 12.17 -14.82 8.25
N LYS A 23 12.93 -15.12 7.21
CA LYS A 23 12.80 -14.42 5.94
C LYS A 23 11.47 -14.83 5.30
N ASP A 24 10.67 -13.83 4.92
CA ASP A 24 9.43 -13.99 4.16
C ASP A 24 8.44 -14.99 4.81
N PRO A 25 7.97 -14.73 6.05
CA PRO A 25 6.95 -15.56 6.68
C PRO A 25 5.65 -15.61 5.89
N PHE A 26 5.37 -14.60 5.06
CA PHE A 26 4.20 -14.55 4.19
C PHE A 26 4.20 -15.71 3.18
N VAL A 27 5.31 -15.94 2.49
CA VAL A 27 5.44 -17.05 1.52
C VAL A 27 5.31 -18.41 2.22
N GLU A 28 5.83 -18.54 3.42
CA GLU A 28 5.66 -19.78 4.21
C GLU A 28 4.19 -20.00 4.60
N LEU A 29 3.45 -18.95 4.92
CA LEU A 29 2.01 -19.05 5.19
C LEU A 29 1.22 -19.42 3.93
N VAL A 30 1.54 -18.82 2.78
CA VAL A 30 0.89 -19.17 1.50
C VAL A 30 1.04 -20.65 1.18
N LYS A 31 2.21 -21.23 1.48
CA LYS A 31 2.51 -22.64 1.18
C LYS A 31 2.00 -23.62 2.24
N GLY A 32 2.00 -23.22 3.51
CA GLY A 32 1.87 -24.13 4.63
C GLY A 32 0.61 -23.99 5.49
N SER A 33 -0.15 -22.90 5.36
CA SER A 33 -1.39 -22.69 6.12
C SER A 33 -2.64 -23.20 5.39
N LEU A 34 -3.75 -23.25 6.14
CA LEU A 34 -5.09 -23.57 5.60
C LEU A 34 -5.85 -22.30 5.18
N ASN A 35 -5.13 -21.25 4.86
CA ASN A 35 -5.71 -19.98 4.47
C ASN A 35 -6.65 -20.13 3.27
N THR A 36 -7.71 -19.33 3.26
CA THR A 36 -8.59 -19.16 2.09
C THR A 36 -8.33 -17.83 1.40
N PHE A 37 -7.66 -16.89 2.09
CA PHE A 37 -7.22 -15.62 1.53
C PHE A 37 -6.06 -15.05 2.37
N LEU A 38 -5.00 -14.64 1.69
CA LEU A 38 -3.89 -13.86 2.24
C LEU A 38 -3.56 -12.75 1.27
N ASN A 39 -3.46 -11.53 1.76
CA ASN A 39 -3.01 -10.41 0.94
C ASN A 39 -2.50 -9.25 1.82
N ALA A 40 -1.94 -8.24 1.17
CA ALA A 40 -1.75 -6.91 1.68
C ALA A 40 -2.07 -5.93 0.54
N MET A 41 -2.58 -4.75 0.82
CA MET A 41 -3.01 -3.80 -0.20
C MET A 41 -2.79 -2.37 0.25
N THR A 42 -2.10 -1.58 -0.55
CA THR A 42 -1.91 -0.15 -0.32
C THR A 42 -2.84 0.67 -1.20
N TYR A 43 -3.62 1.52 -0.55
CA TYR A 43 -4.50 2.52 -1.15
C TYR A 43 -3.95 3.93 -0.92
N PRO A 44 -4.48 4.95 -1.57
CA PRO A 44 -4.03 6.33 -1.36
C PRO A 44 -4.15 6.85 0.08
N ASP A 45 -5.05 6.28 0.87
CA ASP A 45 -5.43 6.74 2.20
C ASP A 45 -5.30 5.69 3.32
N LYS A 46 -4.97 4.45 2.99
CA LYS A 46 -4.84 3.34 3.95
C LYS A 46 -4.00 2.21 3.39
N THR A 47 -3.47 1.38 4.27
CA THR A 47 -2.93 0.05 3.93
C THR A 47 -3.70 -0.99 4.73
N VAL A 48 -4.08 -2.09 4.11
CA VAL A 48 -4.85 -3.18 4.73
C VAL A 48 -4.12 -4.50 4.59
N TYR A 49 -4.23 -5.32 5.62
CA TYR A 49 -3.58 -6.64 5.75
C TYR A 49 -4.64 -7.71 6.02
N PRO A 50 -5.42 -8.13 5.03
CA PRO A 50 -6.51 -9.07 5.20
C PRO A 50 -6.02 -10.51 5.19
N VAL A 51 -6.57 -11.31 6.11
CA VAL A 51 -6.40 -12.76 6.18
C VAL A 51 -7.73 -13.45 6.35
N ALA A 52 -7.87 -14.65 5.79
CA ALA A 52 -9.04 -15.49 6.03
C ALA A 52 -8.65 -16.98 6.09
N SER A 53 -9.31 -17.72 6.98
CA SER A 53 -9.21 -19.16 7.08
C SER A 53 -10.53 -19.74 7.58
N CYS A 54 -10.91 -20.93 7.10
CA CYS A 54 -12.02 -21.69 7.64
C CYS A 54 -11.63 -22.59 8.82
N ASN A 55 -10.37 -22.58 9.25
CA ASN A 55 -9.87 -23.32 10.40
C ASN A 55 -9.50 -22.33 11.51
N ASP A 56 -10.12 -22.46 12.68
CA ASP A 56 -9.95 -21.50 13.79
C ASP A 56 -8.51 -21.41 14.30
N LYS A 57 -7.83 -22.54 14.39
CA LYS A 57 -6.41 -22.55 14.82
C LYS A 57 -5.47 -21.91 13.80
N ASP A 58 -5.74 -22.17 12.53
CA ASP A 58 -4.98 -21.54 11.44
C ASP A 58 -5.26 -20.04 11.39
N PHE A 59 -6.53 -19.61 11.52
CA PHE A 59 -6.90 -18.21 11.62
C PHE A 59 -6.18 -17.50 12.77
N GLN A 60 -6.08 -18.16 13.94
CA GLN A 60 -5.34 -17.64 15.09
C GLN A 60 -3.85 -17.46 14.77
N ASN A 61 -3.23 -18.41 14.07
CA ASN A 61 -1.83 -18.30 13.65
C ASN A 61 -1.62 -17.18 12.64
N LEU A 62 -2.54 -17.03 11.67
CA LEU A 62 -2.50 -15.95 10.68
C LEU A 62 -2.62 -14.58 11.35
N MET A 63 -3.53 -14.44 12.32
CA MET A 63 -3.64 -13.21 13.12
C MET A 63 -2.33 -12.89 13.82
N ASP A 64 -1.69 -13.88 14.45
CA ASP A 64 -0.45 -13.67 15.20
C ASP A 64 0.70 -13.22 14.28
N VAL A 65 0.89 -13.89 13.15
CA VAL A 65 1.95 -13.52 12.19
C VAL A 65 1.73 -12.13 11.61
N TYR A 66 0.49 -11.80 11.20
CA TYR A 66 0.20 -10.50 10.59
C TYR A 66 0.26 -9.35 11.59
N LEU A 67 -0.28 -9.52 12.80
CA LEU A 67 -0.22 -8.49 13.83
C LEU A 67 1.22 -8.23 14.28
N ASP A 68 2.02 -9.30 14.45
CA ASP A 68 3.41 -9.13 14.83
C ASP A 68 4.22 -8.48 13.70
N GLY A 69 3.99 -8.86 12.45
CA GLY A 69 4.58 -8.20 11.29
C GLY A 69 4.24 -6.71 11.23
N VAL A 70 2.97 -6.37 11.36
CA VAL A 70 2.50 -4.98 11.28
C VAL A 70 3.01 -4.11 12.42
N PHE A 71 3.00 -4.59 13.68
CA PHE A 71 3.35 -3.77 14.85
C PHE A 71 4.81 -3.90 15.29
N HIS A 72 5.46 -5.04 15.04
CA HIS A 72 6.83 -5.34 15.49
C HIS A 72 7.73 -5.85 14.35
N PRO A 73 7.76 -5.19 13.18
CA PRO A 73 8.51 -5.68 12.03
C PRO A 73 10.02 -5.64 12.26
N SER A 74 10.74 -6.51 11.56
CA SER A 74 12.20 -6.57 11.59
C SER A 74 12.90 -5.40 10.90
N ILE A 75 12.17 -4.50 10.26
CA ILE A 75 12.70 -3.36 9.49
C ILE A 75 13.67 -2.46 10.28
N TYR A 76 13.55 -2.40 11.58
CA TYR A 76 14.41 -1.59 12.45
C TYR A 76 15.78 -2.23 12.74
N ARG A 77 15.85 -3.57 12.64
CA ARG A 77 17.03 -4.36 12.92
C ARG A 77 17.75 -4.79 11.64
N GLU A 78 17.00 -4.86 10.54
CA GLU A 78 17.49 -5.35 9.26
C GLU A 78 17.19 -4.35 8.12
N PRO A 79 18.04 -3.32 7.94
CA PRO A 79 17.86 -2.32 6.89
C PRO A 79 17.85 -2.89 5.47
N LYS A 80 18.37 -4.12 5.27
CA LYS A 80 18.37 -4.78 3.97
C LYS A 80 16.95 -5.08 3.45
N ILE A 81 15.97 -5.21 4.35
CA ILE A 81 14.56 -5.36 3.96
C ILE A 81 14.12 -4.15 3.10
N PHE A 82 14.46 -2.93 3.54
CA PHE A 82 14.17 -1.73 2.75
C PHE A 82 14.86 -1.74 1.39
N LEU A 83 16.12 -2.17 1.32
CA LEU A 83 16.86 -2.24 0.08
C LEU A 83 16.28 -3.30 -0.88
N GLN A 84 15.83 -4.42 -0.35
CA GLN A 84 15.22 -5.51 -1.12
C GLN A 84 13.84 -5.10 -1.64
N GLU A 85 12.95 -4.64 -0.75
CA GLU A 85 11.57 -4.34 -1.11
C GLU A 85 11.41 -2.99 -1.81
N GLY A 86 12.16 -1.98 -1.38
CA GLY A 86 12.10 -0.64 -1.94
C GLY A 86 12.95 -0.46 -3.18
N TRP A 87 14.20 -0.06 -2.96
CA TRP A 87 15.14 0.18 -4.04
C TRP A 87 16.60 0.15 -3.55
N HIS A 88 17.50 -0.21 -4.45
CA HIS A 88 18.94 -0.13 -4.25
C HIS A 88 19.66 0.02 -5.60
N TYR A 89 20.92 0.46 -5.56
CA TYR A 89 21.79 0.40 -6.71
C TYR A 89 22.31 -1.02 -6.90
N GLU A 90 22.27 -1.50 -8.13
CA GLU A 90 22.77 -2.81 -8.50
C GLU A 90 23.86 -2.69 -9.60
N LEU A 91 24.92 -3.44 -9.41
CA LEU A 91 26.02 -3.57 -10.36
C LEU A 91 26.39 -5.05 -10.48
N GLU A 92 26.07 -5.68 -11.61
CA GLU A 92 26.33 -7.11 -11.83
C GLU A 92 27.81 -7.41 -12.04
N GLY A 93 28.52 -6.51 -12.72
CA GLY A 93 29.95 -6.63 -12.97
C GLY A 93 30.65 -5.27 -13.04
N PRO A 94 32.01 -5.23 -12.96
CA PRO A 94 32.75 -3.98 -12.84
C PRO A 94 32.67 -3.08 -14.07
N GLU A 95 32.28 -3.62 -15.20
CA GLU A 95 32.15 -2.89 -16.49
C GLU A 95 30.67 -2.64 -16.86
N ASP A 96 29.74 -3.11 -16.06
CA ASP A 96 28.31 -2.98 -16.33
C ASP A 96 27.77 -1.59 -15.91
N GLU A 97 26.67 -1.21 -16.49
CA GLU A 97 25.99 0.04 -16.13
C GLU A 97 25.34 -0.11 -14.75
N LEU A 98 25.48 0.91 -13.91
CA LEU A 98 24.81 0.97 -12.61
C LEU A 98 23.31 1.11 -12.83
N THR A 99 22.55 0.17 -12.28
CA THR A 99 21.09 0.13 -12.38
C THR A 99 20.42 0.32 -11.03
N ILE A 100 19.11 0.56 -11.05
CA ILE A 100 18.26 0.57 -9.85
C ILE A 100 17.39 -0.68 -9.88
N ASN A 101 17.36 -1.41 -8.77
CA ASN A 101 16.60 -2.62 -8.57
C ASN A 101 15.85 -2.55 -7.23
N GLY A 102 14.80 -3.35 -7.07
CA GLY A 102 13.96 -3.48 -5.88
C GLY A 102 12.61 -4.05 -6.25
N VAL A 103 11.96 -4.76 -5.32
CA VAL A 103 10.70 -5.46 -5.60
C VAL A 103 9.63 -4.47 -6.03
N VAL A 104 9.31 -3.50 -5.19
CA VAL A 104 8.28 -2.47 -5.48
C VAL A 104 8.72 -1.58 -6.65
N TYR A 105 10.01 -1.21 -6.73
CA TYR A 105 10.51 -0.43 -7.86
C TYR A 105 10.25 -1.13 -9.21
N ASN A 106 10.55 -2.41 -9.31
CA ASN A 106 10.35 -3.17 -10.55
C ASN A 106 8.87 -3.42 -10.85
N GLU A 107 8.07 -3.70 -9.84
CA GLU A 107 6.62 -3.83 -9.96
C GLU A 107 6.01 -2.56 -10.54
N MET A 108 6.37 -1.42 -9.98
CA MET A 108 5.83 -0.13 -10.43
C MET A 108 6.32 0.26 -11.82
N LYS A 109 7.55 -0.09 -12.22
CA LYS A 109 7.98 0.06 -13.62
C LYS A 109 7.06 -0.71 -14.58
N GLY A 110 6.64 -1.92 -14.20
CA GLY A 110 5.68 -2.70 -14.98
C GLY A 110 4.30 -2.03 -15.02
N ALA A 111 3.77 -1.61 -13.86
CA ALA A 111 2.47 -0.93 -13.76
C ALA A 111 2.40 0.39 -14.55
N PHE A 112 3.53 1.08 -14.69
CA PHE A 112 3.63 2.35 -15.42
C PHE A 112 3.73 2.20 -16.95
N SER A 113 3.77 0.99 -17.48
CA SER A 113 3.97 0.75 -18.90
C SER A 113 2.71 0.88 -19.76
N SER A 114 1.50 0.81 -19.14
CA SER A 114 0.24 0.86 -19.92
C SER A 114 -0.27 2.29 -20.12
N PRO A 115 -0.83 2.60 -21.32
CA PRO A 115 -1.44 3.89 -21.59
C PRO A 115 -2.59 4.25 -20.63
N GLU A 116 -3.39 3.27 -20.25
CA GLU A 116 -4.49 3.44 -19.31
C GLU A 116 -3.98 3.84 -17.92
N SER A 117 -2.90 3.23 -17.45
CA SER A 117 -2.25 3.62 -16.18
C SER A 117 -1.71 5.05 -16.21
N VAL A 118 -1.16 5.49 -17.35
CA VAL A 118 -0.70 6.88 -17.53
C VAL A 118 -1.88 7.83 -17.42
N LEU A 119 -2.98 7.53 -18.13
CA LEU A 119 -4.18 8.35 -18.11
C LEU A 119 -4.81 8.44 -16.71
N ASP A 120 -4.98 7.30 -16.04
CA ASP A 120 -5.58 7.24 -14.69
C ASP A 120 -4.78 8.04 -13.66
N ARG A 121 -3.47 7.86 -13.61
CA ARG A 121 -2.58 8.58 -12.69
C ARG A 121 -2.60 10.09 -12.93
N TYR A 122 -2.53 10.50 -14.20
CA TYR A 122 -2.58 11.91 -14.55
C TYR A 122 -3.94 12.52 -14.21
N THR A 123 -5.02 11.80 -14.52
CA THR A 123 -6.38 12.19 -14.15
C THR A 123 -6.52 12.40 -12.64
N ARG A 124 -6.02 11.46 -11.83
CA ARG A 124 -6.04 11.60 -10.37
C ARG A 124 -5.22 12.80 -9.88
N ALA A 125 -4.03 13.01 -10.43
CA ALA A 125 -3.19 14.15 -10.08
C ALA A 125 -3.86 15.50 -10.40
N VAL A 126 -4.59 15.58 -11.51
CA VAL A 126 -5.33 16.79 -11.90
C VAL A 126 -6.60 16.99 -11.07
N LEU A 127 -7.33 15.91 -10.76
CA LEU A 127 -8.58 16.00 -9.99
C LEU A 127 -8.35 16.24 -8.49
N PHE A 128 -7.21 15.79 -7.93
CA PHE A 128 -6.96 15.82 -6.50
C PHE A 128 -5.62 16.44 -6.11
N PRO A 129 -5.26 17.63 -6.65
CA PRO A 129 -3.96 18.26 -6.41
C PRO A 129 -3.70 18.62 -4.93
N ASP A 130 -4.75 18.79 -4.12
CA ASP A 130 -4.65 19.22 -2.72
C ASP A 130 -4.70 18.07 -1.72
N THR A 131 -4.83 16.83 -2.17
CA THR A 131 -5.07 15.66 -1.30
C THR A 131 -4.11 14.50 -1.57
N CYS A 132 -4.15 13.46 -0.74
CA CYS A 132 -3.37 12.24 -0.95
C CYS A 132 -3.76 11.48 -2.23
N TYR A 133 -4.97 11.67 -2.74
CA TYR A 133 -5.45 11.00 -3.94
C TYR A 133 -4.78 11.48 -5.24
N GLY A 134 -4.14 12.65 -5.23
CA GLY A 134 -3.35 13.16 -6.35
C GLY A 134 -1.96 12.54 -6.48
N PHE A 135 -1.53 11.75 -5.50
CA PHE A 135 -0.25 11.06 -5.52
C PHE A 135 -0.39 9.59 -5.89
N GLU A 136 0.69 9.02 -6.45
CA GLU A 136 0.76 7.59 -6.70
C GLU A 136 1.18 6.84 -5.43
N SER A 137 0.22 6.18 -4.78
CA SER A 137 0.45 5.46 -3.52
C SER A 137 1.35 4.23 -3.69
N GLY A 138 1.32 3.60 -4.86
CA GLY A 138 2.21 2.49 -5.21
C GLY A 138 3.66 2.92 -5.41
N GLY A 139 3.87 4.18 -5.74
CA GLY A 139 5.17 4.78 -6.01
C GLY A 139 5.44 5.01 -7.49
N ASP A 140 5.95 6.18 -7.81
CA ASP A 140 6.45 6.53 -9.13
C ASP A 140 7.92 6.06 -9.24
N PRO A 141 8.28 5.21 -10.21
CA PRO A 141 9.67 4.77 -10.41
C PRO A 141 10.69 5.91 -10.49
N ALA A 142 10.28 7.10 -10.96
CA ALA A 142 11.13 8.29 -10.96
C ALA A 142 11.29 8.93 -9.57
N ARG A 143 10.41 8.58 -8.61
CA ARG A 143 10.40 9.16 -7.26
C ARG A 143 10.77 8.17 -6.16
N ILE A 144 10.60 6.87 -6.39
CA ILE A 144 10.97 5.82 -5.44
C ILE A 144 12.42 5.98 -4.96
N PRO A 145 13.42 6.28 -5.83
CA PRO A 145 14.81 6.46 -5.41
C PRO A 145 15.08 7.70 -4.54
N ASP A 146 14.11 8.60 -4.38
CA ASP A 146 14.22 9.72 -3.43
C ASP A 146 13.95 9.30 -1.97
N LEU A 147 13.37 8.12 -1.76
CA LEU A 147 13.03 7.61 -0.44
C LEU A 147 14.27 7.12 0.31
N THR A 148 14.45 7.60 1.54
CA THR A 148 15.52 7.15 2.41
C THR A 148 15.02 6.15 3.47
N TYR A 149 15.94 5.35 4.00
CA TYR A 149 15.64 4.42 5.09
C TYR A 149 15.13 5.15 6.35
N GLU A 150 15.65 6.33 6.66
CA GLU A 150 15.24 7.14 7.81
C GLU A 150 13.77 7.59 7.67
N GLN A 151 13.37 8.03 6.48
CA GLN A 151 11.98 8.40 6.20
C GLN A 151 11.06 7.18 6.32
N PHE A 152 11.49 6.05 5.78
CA PHE A 152 10.77 4.79 5.82
C PHE A 152 10.50 4.32 7.27
N VAL A 153 11.50 4.23 8.13
CA VAL A 153 11.27 3.81 9.53
C VAL A 153 10.53 4.88 10.36
N ALA A 154 10.72 6.17 10.04
CA ALA A 154 9.99 7.25 10.70
C ALA A 154 8.48 7.18 10.40
N PHE A 155 8.10 6.82 9.17
CA PHE A 155 6.70 6.66 8.80
C PHE A 155 6.05 5.51 9.58
N HIS A 156 6.71 4.35 9.67
CA HIS A 156 6.20 3.24 10.49
C HIS A 156 5.97 3.66 11.94
N ARG A 157 6.95 4.31 12.58
CA ARG A 157 6.81 4.80 13.96
C ARG A 157 5.66 5.78 14.14
N ASN A 158 5.38 6.60 13.12
CA ASN A 158 4.38 7.65 13.21
C ASN A 158 2.96 7.17 12.92
N TYR A 159 2.79 6.14 12.10
CA TYR A 159 1.47 5.76 11.60
C TYR A 159 1.05 4.32 11.95
N TYR A 160 2.00 3.42 12.21
CA TYR A 160 1.73 2.02 12.54
C TYR A 160 1.62 1.83 14.06
N HIS A 161 0.52 2.33 14.61
CA HIS A 161 0.21 2.23 16.03
C HIS A 161 -1.25 1.77 16.19
N PRO A 162 -1.58 0.91 17.18
CA PRO A 162 -2.95 0.44 17.37
C PRO A 162 -4.00 1.54 17.48
N ALA A 163 -3.66 2.71 18.05
CA ALA A 163 -4.56 3.87 18.12
C ALA A 163 -4.84 4.52 16.74
N ASN A 164 -4.06 4.21 15.71
CA ASN A 164 -4.25 4.65 14.32
C ASN A 164 -4.64 3.48 13.40
N SER A 165 -5.22 2.43 13.94
CA SER A 165 -5.63 1.24 13.19
C SER A 165 -7.08 0.88 13.44
N TYR A 166 -7.65 0.14 12.50
CA TYR A 166 -8.90 -0.57 12.65
C TYR A 166 -8.63 -2.07 12.53
N ILE A 167 -8.91 -2.82 13.60
CA ILE A 167 -8.84 -4.29 13.59
C ILE A 167 -10.27 -4.79 13.42
N TYR A 168 -10.53 -5.43 12.28
CA TYR A 168 -11.85 -5.93 11.92
C TYR A 168 -11.87 -7.46 11.94
N LEU A 169 -12.70 -8.05 12.79
CA LEU A 169 -12.90 -9.50 12.89
C LEU A 169 -14.29 -9.85 12.38
N TYR A 170 -14.37 -10.82 11.49
CA TYR A 170 -15.63 -11.28 10.92
C TYR A 170 -15.63 -12.81 10.72
N GLY A 171 -16.71 -13.46 11.09
CA GLY A 171 -16.88 -14.89 10.86
C GLY A 171 -17.49 -15.61 12.08
N ASP A 172 -17.63 -16.92 11.94
CA ASP A 172 -18.08 -17.83 13.00
C ASP A 172 -16.88 -18.21 13.89
N MET A 173 -16.66 -17.43 14.97
CA MET A 173 -15.58 -17.60 15.93
C MET A 173 -16.02 -17.20 17.33
N ASP A 174 -15.32 -17.68 18.37
CA ASP A 174 -15.48 -17.12 19.71
C ASP A 174 -14.85 -15.73 19.79
N MET A 175 -15.69 -14.72 19.57
CA MET A 175 -15.27 -13.31 19.54
C MET A 175 -14.66 -12.87 20.88
N ALA A 176 -15.17 -13.35 22.01
CA ALA A 176 -14.66 -12.98 23.33
C ALA A 176 -13.25 -13.54 23.55
N GLU A 177 -13.00 -14.77 23.11
CA GLU A 177 -11.66 -15.38 23.14
C GLU A 177 -10.68 -14.61 22.26
N LYS A 178 -11.05 -14.31 21.01
CA LYS A 178 -10.18 -13.57 20.07
C LYS A 178 -9.85 -12.17 20.55
N LEU A 179 -10.83 -11.44 21.08
CA LEU A 179 -10.60 -10.10 21.63
C LEU A 179 -9.72 -10.13 22.88
N THR A 180 -9.93 -11.12 23.78
CA THR A 180 -9.09 -11.30 24.97
C THR A 180 -7.64 -11.62 24.59
N TRP A 181 -7.46 -12.47 23.61
CA TRP A 181 -6.13 -12.83 23.10
C TRP A 181 -5.45 -11.60 22.47
N LEU A 182 -6.18 -10.87 21.62
CA LEU A 182 -5.68 -9.67 20.93
C LEU A 182 -5.23 -8.61 21.93
N ASP A 183 -6.05 -8.35 22.97
CA ASP A 183 -5.69 -7.41 24.03
C ASP A 183 -4.43 -7.85 24.76
N LYS A 184 -4.40 -9.11 25.22
CA LYS A 184 -3.28 -9.65 25.98
C LYS A 184 -1.97 -9.67 25.20
N GLU A 185 -2.00 -10.10 23.95
CA GLU A 185 -0.76 -10.35 23.17
C GLU A 185 -0.25 -9.08 22.48
N TYR A 186 -1.13 -8.13 22.17
CA TYR A 186 -0.76 -6.95 21.39
C TYR A 186 -1.20 -5.62 22.02
N LEU A 187 -2.48 -5.44 22.34
CA LEU A 187 -3.00 -4.10 22.62
C LEU A 187 -2.66 -3.59 24.02
N SER A 188 -2.60 -4.47 25.02
CA SER A 188 -2.28 -4.08 26.42
C SER A 188 -0.87 -3.48 26.60
N ALA A 189 0.03 -3.65 25.62
CA ALA A 189 1.35 -3.03 25.63
C ALA A 189 1.33 -1.55 25.23
N TYR A 190 0.19 -1.04 24.74
CA TYR A 190 0.06 0.31 24.23
C TYR A 190 -0.94 1.11 25.06
N ASP A 191 -0.58 2.36 25.36
CA ASP A 191 -1.49 3.31 25.98
C ASP A 191 -2.46 3.88 24.92
N ARG A 192 -3.70 4.16 25.33
CA ARG A 192 -4.64 4.88 24.48
C ARG A 192 -4.09 6.25 24.14
N GLN A 193 -4.04 6.56 22.86
CA GLN A 193 -3.63 7.85 22.34
C GLN A 193 -4.75 8.47 21.51
N ASP A 194 -4.95 9.78 21.68
CA ASP A 194 -5.75 10.56 20.73
C ASP A 194 -4.87 10.82 19.51
N TRP A 195 -5.05 10.00 18.46
CA TRP A 195 -4.23 10.12 17.26
C TRP A 195 -4.49 11.44 16.55
N LYS A 196 -3.42 12.15 16.27
CA LYS A 196 -3.49 13.52 15.77
C LYS A 196 -3.86 13.57 14.29
N ALA A 197 -4.33 14.73 13.90
CA ALA A 197 -4.97 15.11 12.67
C ALA A 197 -4.22 14.77 11.35
N ASP A 198 -2.98 14.32 11.38
CA ASP A 198 -2.16 14.11 10.17
C ASP A 198 -2.63 12.94 9.30
N SER A 199 -3.43 12.01 9.86
CA SER A 199 -4.08 10.92 9.12
C SER A 199 -5.48 11.29 8.58
N ARG A 200 -5.95 12.51 8.79
CA ARG A 200 -7.25 12.94 8.27
C ARG A 200 -7.17 13.23 6.79
N ILE A 201 -8.08 12.59 6.04
CA ILE A 201 -8.28 12.87 4.64
C ILE A 201 -8.93 14.24 4.50
N ARG A 202 -8.31 15.12 3.74
CA ARG A 202 -8.87 16.43 3.42
C ARG A 202 -9.72 16.33 2.16
N MET A 203 -10.79 17.10 2.12
CA MET A 203 -11.58 17.24 0.89
C MET A 203 -10.79 18.06 -0.13
N GLN A 204 -10.90 17.68 -1.39
CA GLN A 204 -10.38 18.48 -2.50
C GLN A 204 -11.14 19.80 -2.59
N ASN A 205 -10.45 20.92 -2.77
CA ASN A 205 -11.07 22.20 -3.02
C ASN A 205 -11.80 22.18 -4.37
N ALA A 206 -12.95 22.86 -4.45
CA ALA A 206 -13.69 22.97 -5.70
C ALA A 206 -12.89 23.76 -6.75
N PHE A 207 -12.94 23.31 -7.99
CA PHE A 207 -12.36 24.04 -9.11
C PHE A 207 -13.25 25.21 -9.52
N GLU A 208 -12.65 26.35 -9.82
CA GLU A 208 -13.38 27.53 -10.32
C GLU A 208 -13.86 27.36 -11.77
N LYS A 209 -13.17 26.55 -12.53
CA LYS A 209 -13.44 26.27 -13.95
C LYS A 209 -12.97 24.87 -14.32
N PRO A 210 -13.52 24.28 -15.41
CA PRO A 210 -12.99 23.04 -15.97
C PRO A 210 -11.50 23.16 -16.31
N VAL A 211 -10.76 22.07 -16.10
CA VAL A 211 -9.36 21.93 -16.50
C VAL A 211 -9.32 21.05 -17.74
N GLU A 212 -8.56 21.47 -18.75
CA GLU A 212 -8.31 20.70 -19.97
C GLU A 212 -6.81 20.48 -20.09
N GLU A 213 -6.41 19.22 -20.23
CA GLU A 213 -5.02 18.80 -20.29
C GLU A 213 -4.79 17.85 -21.44
N GLU A 214 -3.62 17.95 -22.05
CA GLU A 214 -3.14 17.03 -23.06
C GLU A 214 -1.78 16.48 -22.63
N ILE A 215 -1.68 15.15 -22.61
CA ILE A 215 -0.44 14.46 -22.25
C ILE A 215 -0.04 13.44 -23.33
N THR A 216 1.23 13.10 -23.36
CA THR A 216 1.75 12.06 -24.23
C THR A 216 2.08 10.80 -23.44
N TYR A 217 2.02 9.66 -24.10
CA TYR A 217 2.46 8.39 -23.57
C TYR A 217 3.33 7.64 -24.58
N SER A 218 4.13 6.72 -24.10
CA SER A 218 5.04 5.94 -24.94
C SER A 218 4.32 4.79 -25.62
N VAL A 219 4.64 4.55 -26.88
CA VAL A 219 4.25 3.37 -27.65
C VAL A 219 5.48 2.71 -28.25
N THR A 220 5.42 1.41 -28.49
CA THR A 220 6.48 0.69 -29.19
C THR A 220 6.48 1.05 -30.68
N GLN A 221 7.61 0.91 -31.33
CA GLN A 221 7.72 1.17 -32.79
C GLN A 221 6.76 0.27 -33.61
N GLU A 222 6.51 -0.94 -33.15
CA GLU A 222 5.63 -1.91 -33.80
C GLU A 222 4.18 -1.52 -33.71
N GLU A 223 3.77 -0.86 -32.62
CA GLU A 223 2.38 -0.48 -32.38
C GLU A 223 1.92 0.71 -33.23
N GLY A 224 2.83 1.60 -33.61
CA GLY A 224 2.51 2.82 -34.34
C GLY A 224 1.65 3.81 -33.53
N THR A 225 1.34 4.95 -34.12
CA THR A 225 0.64 6.05 -33.44
C THR A 225 -0.78 6.31 -33.94
N GLU A 226 -1.25 5.58 -34.97
CA GLU A 226 -2.57 5.81 -35.56
C GLU A 226 -3.69 5.28 -34.65
N LYS A 227 -4.73 6.11 -34.45
CA LYS A 227 -5.95 5.77 -33.67
C LYS A 227 -5.64 5.37 -32.21
N ARG A 228 -4.63 5.99 -31.61
CA ARG A 228 -4.17 5.72 -30.23
C ARG A 228 -4.39 6.90 -29.29
N THR A 229 -5.44 7.69 -29.54
CA THR A 229 -5.82 8.79 -28.67
C THR A 229 -6.85 8.30 -27.67
N TYR A 230 -6.62 8.56 -26.39
CA TYR A 230 -7.56 8.35 -25.32
C TYR A 230 -8.17 9.70 -24.94
N LEU A 231 -9.48 9.74 -24.77
CA LEU A 231 -10.22 10.90 -24.30
C LEU A 231 -11.03 10.51 -23.07
N SER A 232 -10.90 11.27 -22.00
CA SER A 232 -11.69 11.07 -20.80
C SER A 232 -12.33 12.38 -20.34
N LEU A 233 -13.54 12.30 -19.79
CA LEU A 233 -14.20 13.37 -19.07
C LEU A 233 -14.42 12.92 -17.64
N ASN A 234 -13.85 13.68 -16.70
CA ASN A 234 -13.79 13.27 -15.31
C ASN A 234 -14.40 14.34 -14.42
N THR A 235 -15.10 13.93 -13.37
CA THR A 235 -15.77 14.82 -12.44
C THR A 235 -15.75 14.22 -11.03
N VAL A 236 -15.57 15.07 -10.02
CA VAL A 236 -15.72 14.70 -8.61
C VAL A 236 -17.15 15.02 -8.18
N VAL A 237 -17.90 14.00 -7.75
CA VAL A 237 -19.35 14.12 -7.47
C VAL A 237 -19.70 13.97 -5.98
N GLY A 238 -18.75 14.14 -5.09
CA GLY A 238 -18.97 14.04 -3.65
C GLY A 238 -18.06 13.00 -3.00
N THR A 239 -18.56 12.32 -1.99
CA THR A 239 -17.84 11.29 -1.24
C THR A 239 -18.52 9.94 -1.42
N ASP A 240 -17.76 8.86 -1.26
CA ASP A 240 -18.24 7.47 -1.23
C ASP A 240 -18.81 7.04 0.14
N LEU A 241 -18.94 7.99 1.08
CA LEU A 241 -19.48 7.72 2.43
C LEU A 241 -21.00 7.51 2.43
N ASP A 242 -21.69 7.89 1.36
CA ASP A 242 -23.10 7.54 1.16
C ASP A 242 -23.20 6.25 0.33
N PRO A 243 -23.51 5.10 0.94
CA PRO A 243 -23.54 3.82 0.24
C PRO A 243 -24.62 3.73 -0.83
N VAL A 244 -25.70 4.49 -0.69
CA VAL A 244 -26.78 4.51 -1.69
C VAL A 244 -26.32 5.27 -2.93
N LEU A 245 -25.70 6.45 -2.73
CA LEU A 245 -25.13 7.23 -3.81
C LEU A 245 -24.00 6.48 -4.53
N TYR A 246 -23.09 5.86 -3.77
CA TYR A 246 -22.03 5.05 -4.31
C TYR A 246 -22.54 3.94 -5.24
N VAL A 247 -23.50 3.12 -4.75
CA VAL A 247 -24.10 2.06 -5.57
C VAL A 247 -24.85 2.59 -6.76
N ALA A 248 -25.59 3.72 -6.61
CA ALA A 248 -26.30 4.34 -7.72
C ALA A 248 -25.34 4.75 -8.86
N PHE A 249 -24.17 5.33 -8.54
CA PHE A 249 -23.14 5.67 -9.53
C PHE A 249 -22.49 4.46 -10.20
N GLN A 250 -22.45 3.30 -9.54
CA GLN A 250 -21.95 2.08 -10.17
C GLN A 250 -22.94 1.47 -11.19
N ILE A 251 -24.21 1.86 -11.12
CA ILE A 251 -25.28 1.38 -12.01
C ILE A 251 -25.44 2.28 -13.26
N LEU A 252 -25.07 3.54 -13.16
CA LEU A 252 -25.14 4.51 -14.27
C LEU A 252 -24.04 4.30 -15.29
#